data_d6184055aaccea5e80649dc94770cc3e
#
_entry.id   d6184055aaccea5e80649dc94770cc3e
#
_cell.length_a   1.000
_cell.length_b   1.000
_cell.length_c   1.000
_cell.angle_alpha   90.00
_cell.angle_beta   90.00
_cell.angle_gamma   90.00
#
_symmetry.space_group_name_H-M   'P 1'
#
loop_
_entity.id
_entity.type
_entity.pdbx_description
1 polymer ?
#
loop_
_entity_poly.entity_id
_entity_poly.type
_entity_poly.pdbx_seq_one_letter_code
_entity_poly.pdbx_strand_id
1 'polypeptide(L)'
;MNLKKDLTIDILSSVQKPARYTGGEFASIVKPAEEVEATIALAFPDVYEVGMSYLGFKILYHLLNKEDGIAAERVYAPWIDLEAKMREREIVLCTLETKKALRECDIVGFTLQYELSYTNILNMLDLGGVPLLAKDRTDADPFVIVGGTCVYNPEPLADFFDFAVIGEGEEVLIEVMRCYKEWKREGKPGGRQEFLQRVVKIKGIYVPSFYEAEYNEDGTFKAIKPLREDIPAVIQKRVIEDMNSVDFPTSPIVPFGEIVHDRIMLEVFRGCSRGCRFCHAGMVYRPVRERKPEVLMDLSRKLVDNTGYNEISLVSLSSADYSCLAPLVHKMIGEFKDERVSVSLPSLRIDSFCVAIAKEVQAVRKSGLTFAPEAGSQKMRDVINKGVTEEDLMNAVGAAFESGWNSVKLYFMIGLPYETDEDVLAIADLARKVQYKYFQITGKRGCKVTVSASSFVPKPYTAFQWFAQNDLEEIRRKQFLLKDEIKKYKNITLNYHDAKTGTIEAVFARGDRRVGKALLLAWQKGARFDGWSDCFSYERWLEAISDAGLDKDFYAARERGEQEAFPWEHISPGVSRRFLWNEWRKAYAQQLTHDCRRTSCTGCGVCQALGVKIVDYKEAYQNNGEVQA
;
A
#
# COMPACT_ATOMS: atom_id res chain seq x y z
N MET A 1 -32.79 17.81 7.03
CA MET A 1 -31.88 17.95 8.18
C MET A 1 -30.83 18.99 7.80
N ASN A 2 -30.75 20.10 8.52
CA ASN A 2 -29.72 21.13 8.22
C ASN A 2 -28.39 20.58 8.74
N LEU A 3 -27.50 20.16 7.84
CA LEU A 3 -26.20 19.60 8.18
C LEU A 3 -25.27 20.76 8.58
N LYS A 4 -24.73 20.71 9.79
CA LYS A 4 -23.69 21.66 10.21
C LYS A 4 -22.37 21.26 9.58
N LYS A 5 -21.80 22.14 8.74
CA LYS A 5 -20.57 21.89 7.96
C LYS A 5 -19.39 22.77 8.38
N ASP A 6 -19.65 23.81 9.16
CA ASP A 6 -18.68 24.87 9.41
C ASP A 6 -17.69 24.49 10.51
N LEU A 7 -16.44 24.34 10.14
CA LEU A 7 -15.30 24.34 11.04
C LEU A 7 -14.91 25.78 11.35
N THR A 8 -15.52 26.33 12.39
CA THR A 8 -15.31 27.73 12.81
C THR A 8 -13.88 27.95 13.35
N ILE A 9 -13.42 29.19 13.41
CA ILE A 9 -12.06 29.54 13.85
C ILE A 9 -11.79 29.03 15.27
N ASP A 10 -12.79 29.06 16.16
CA ASP A 10 -12.65 28.56 17.53
C ASP A 10 -12.42 27.03 17.57
N ILE A 11 -13.05 26.25 16.67
CA ILE A 11 -12.78 24.82 16.51
C ILE A 11 -11.37 24.60 15.96
N LEU A 12 -11.05 25.24 14.83
CA LEU A 12 -9.75 25.08 14.18
C LEU A 12 -8.58 25.50 15.09
N SER A 13 -8.75 26.54 15.93
CA SER A 13 -7.72 26.97 16.88
C SER A 13 -7.57 26.02 18.08
N SER A 14 -8.54 25.13 18.33
CA SER A 14 -8.54 24.19 19.45
C SER A 14 -8.03 22.79 19.09
N VAL A 15 -7.72 22.54 17.83
CA VAL A 15 -7.25 21.23 17.35
C VAL A 15 -5.79 21.26 16.88
N GLN A 16 -5.17 20.09 16.88
CA GLN A 16 -3.82 19.94 16.34
C GLN A 16 -3.82 20.07 14.82
N LYS A 17 -2.85 20.81 14.28
CA LYS A 17 -2.62 20.95 12.84
C LYS A 17 -3.90 21.32 12.04
N PRO A 18 -4.51 22.47 12.31
CA PRO A 18 -5.76 22.89 11.66
C PRO A 18 -5.70 22.91 10.12
N ALA A 19 -4.51 23.08 9.54
CA ALA A 19 -4.30 23.03 8.09
C ALA A 19 -4.72 21.71 7.44
N ARG A 20 -4.86 20.62 8.20
CA ARG A 20 -5.42 19.33 7.72
C ARG A 20 -6.83 19.47 7.16
N TYR A 21 -7.58 20.48 7.60
CA TYR A 21 -9.03 20.57 7.45
C TYR A 21 -9.49 21.79 6.66
N THR A 22 -8.58 22.69 6.31
CA THR A 22 -8.92 23.95 5.65
C THR A 22 -9.17 23.82 4.14
N GLY A 23 -8.42 23.00 3.42
CA GLY A 23 -8.43 22.97 1.97
C GLY A 23 -7.86 24.25 1.36
N GLY A 24 -8.06 24.47 0.05
CA GLY A 24 -7.63 25.66 -0.67
C GLY A 24 -6.13 25.69 -0.98
N GLU A 25 -5.46 24.53 -0.94
CA GLU A 25 -4.04 24.40 -1.25
C GLU A 25 -3.75 24.74 -2.72
N PHE A 26 -2.50 25.10 -2.99
CA PHE A 26 -2.06 25.35 -4.36
C PHE A 26 -2.33 24.15 -5.27
N ALA A 27 -2.88 24.39 -6.46
CA ALA A 27 -3.31 23.39 -7.44
C ALA A 27 -4.47 22.48 -6.99
N SER A 28 -5.20 22.80 -5.90
CA SER A 28 -6.49 22.16 -5.64
C SER A 28 -7.52 22.61 -6.69
N ILE A 29 -8.39 21.68 -7.13
CA ILE A 29 -9.33 21.91 -8.23
C ILE A 29 -10.74 22.03 -7.67
N VAL A 30 -11.36 23.19 -7.88
CA VAL A 30 -12.77 23.44 -7.55
C VAL A 30 -13.49 23.74 -8.87
N LYS A 31 -14.40 22.88 -9.29
CA LYS A 31 -15.22 23.08 -10.49
C LYS A 31 -16.47 23.92 -10.17
N PRO A 32 -16.92 24.79 -11.07
CA PRO A 32 -18.22 25.46 -10.95
C PRO A 32 -19.35 24.44 -10.82
N ALA A 33 -20.30 24.68 -9.92
CA ALA A 33 -21.37 23.72 -9.63
C ALA A 33 -22.22 23.35 -10.86
N GLU A 34 -22.39 24.30 -11.77
CA GLU A 34 -23.10 24.12 -13.04
C GLU A 34 -22.38 23.21 -14.05
N GLU A 35 -21.09 23.01 -13.89
CA GLU A 35 -20.29 22.10 -14.72
C GLU A 35 -20.22 20.68 -14.13
N VAL A 36 -20.72 20.47 -12.91
CA VAL A 36 -20.57 19.18 -12.20
C VAL A 36 -21.84 18.36 -12.31
N GLU A 37 -21.77 17.23 -13.01
CA GLU A 37 -22.85 16.24 -13.10
C GLU A 37 -22.73 15.16 -12.03
N ALA A 38 -21.50 14.78 -11.66
CA ALA A 38 -21.26 13.76 -10.64
C ALA A 38 -20.06 14.13 -9.74
N THR A 39 -20.20 13.89 -8.45
CA THR A 39 -19.17 14.14 -7.44
C THR A 39 -18.70 12.82 -6.83
N ILE A 40 -17.38 12.63 -6.80
CA ILE A 40 -16.76 11.54 -6.03
C ILE A 40 -15.92 12.12 -4.91
N ALA A 41 -16.20 11.73 -3.65
CA ALA A 41 -15.30 11.98 -2.54
C ALA A 41 -14.21 10.90 -2.53
N LEU A 42 -12.98 11.29 -2.85
CA LEU A 42 -11.81 10.44 -2.66
C LEU A 42 -11.45 10.46 -1.17
N ALA A 43 -11.69 9.35 -0.50
CA ALA A 43 -11.56 9.21 0.94
C ALA A 43 -10.31 8.39 1.30
N PHE A 44 -9.43 8.98 2.11
CA PHE A 44 -8.27 8.29 2.64
C PHE A 44 -8.48 8.04 4.14
N PRO A 45 -8.50 6.77 4.60
CA PRO A 45 -8.87 6.43 5.98
C PRO A 45 -7.70 6.58 6.96
N ASP A 46 -6.96 7.66 6.86
CA ASP A 46 -5.90 8.10 7.78
C ASP A 46 -5.80 9.63 7.74
N VAL A 47 -4.91 10.20 8.54
CA VAL A 47 -4.71 11.64 8.61
C VAL A 47 -4.20 12.23 7.29
N TYR A 48 -4.42 13.53 7.12
CA TYR A 48 -4.05 14.31 5.94
C TYR A 48 -2.60 14.08 5.48
N GLU A 49 -1.62 14.08 6.40
CA GLU A 49 -0.20 13.94 6.07
C GLU A 49 0.14 12.58 5.43
N VAL A 50 -0.55 11.53 5.83
CA VAL A 50 -0.39 10.19 5.25
C VAL A 50 -1.07 10.14 3.87
N GLY A 51 -2.31 10.59 3.79
CA GLY A 51 -3.08 10.57 2.54
C GLY A 51 -2.49 11.46 1.45
N MET A 52 -2.06 12.68 1.79
CA MET A 52 -1.39 13.60 0.85
C MET A 52 -0.02 13.09 0.37
N SER A 53 0.57 12.16 1.10
CA SER A 53 1.81 11.51 0.70
C SER A 53 1.60 10.29 -0.20
N TYR A 54 0.36 9.91 -0.49
CA TYR A 54 0.05 8.74 -1.30
C TYR A 54 -0.10 9.09 -2.78
N LEU A 55 0.84 8.60 -3.62
CA LEU A 55 0.89 8.96 -5.05
C LEU A 55 -0.35 8.52 -5.83
N GLY A 56 -0.84 7.31 -5.59
CA GLY A 56 -2.04 6.79 -6.27
C GLY A 56 -3.28 7.67 -6.06
N PHE A 57 -3.42 8.27 -4.88
CA PHE A 57 -4.49 9.22 -4.59
C PHE A 57 -4.38 10.50 -5.42
N LYS A 58 -3.15 11.04 -5.59
CA LYS A 58 -2.88 12.21 -6.43
C LYS A 58 -3.14 11.92 -7.91
N ILE A 59 -2.80 10.71 -8.38
CA ILE A 59 -3.06 10.27 -9.77
C ILE A 59 -4.57 10.22 -10.02
N LEU A 60 -5.34 9.56 -9.16
CA LEU A 60 -6.79 9.44 -9.32
C LEU A 60 -7.50 10.80 -9.22
N TYR A 61 -7.08 11.66 -8.30
CA TYR A 61 -7.60 13.03 -8.19
C TYR A 61 -7.40 13.82 -9.49
N HIS A 62 -6.21 13.76 -10.05
CA HIS A 62 -5.89 14.42 -11.31
C HIS A 62 -6.73 13.90 -12.48
N LEU A 63 -6.75 12.57 -12.67
CA LEU A 63 -7.44 11.93 -13.80
C LEU A 63 -8.95 12.20 -13.77
N LEU A 64 -9.57 12.07 -12.62
CA LEU A 64 -11.02 12.30 -12.46
C LEU A 64 -11.39 13.77 -12.67
N ASN A 65 -10.56 14.70 -12.20
CA ASN A 65 -10.82 16.12 -12.40
C ASN A 65 -10.55 16.60 -13.84
N LYS A 66 -9.85 15.82 -14.68
CA LYS A 66 -9.76 16.08 -16.13
C LYS A 66 -11.03 15.68 -16.89
N GLU A 67 -11.85 14.81 -16.33
CA GLU A 67 -13.09 14.38 -16.98
C GLU A 67 -14.16 15.46 -16.88
N ASP A 68 -14.84 15.70 -18.00
CA ASP A 68 -15.94 16.65 -18.05
C ASP A 68 -17.12 16.20 -17.18
N GLY A 69 -17.67 17.11 -16.42
CA GLY A 69 -18.83 16.86 -15.56
C GLY A 69 -18.53 16.01 -14.32
N ILE A 70 -17.26 15.70 -14.02
CA ILE A 70 -16.87 14.95 -12.82
C ILE A 70 -16.06 15.86 -11.90
N ALA A 71 -16.45 15.95 -10.62
CA ALA A 71 -15.67 16.58 -9.57
C ALA A 71 -15.16 15.51 -8.61
N ALA A 72 -13.85 15.37 -8.48
CA ALA A 72 -13.21 14.56 -7.45
C ALA A 72 -12.72 15.48 -6.33
N GLU A 73 -13.19 15.23 -5.12
CA GLU A 73 -12.89 16.02 -3.94
C GLU A 73 -12.26 15.15 -2.86
N ARG A 74 -11.31 15.69 -2.09
CA ARG A 74 -10.55 14.94 -1.10
C ARG A 74 -11.20 14.98 0.28
N VAL A 75 -11.10 13.85 1.00
CA VAL A 75 -11.46 13.78 2.42
C VAL A 75 -10.52 12.83 3.15
N TYR A 76 -10.14 13.21 4.37
CA TYR A 76 -9.24 12.44 5.24
C TYR A 76 -9.92 12.15 6.57
N ALA A 77 -9.47 11.10 7.28
CA ALA A 77 -9.96 10.82 8.61
C ALA A 77 -9.60 11.98 9.56
N PRO A 78 -10.58 12.60 10.23
CA PRO A 78 -10.29 13.62 11.21
C PRO A 78 -9.60 13.01 12.43
N TRP A 79 -8.53 13.66 12.94
CA TRP A 79 -7.86 13.20 14.14
C TRP A 79 -8.80 13.23 15.34
N ILE A 80 -8.47 12.49 16.38
CA ILE A 80 -9.34 12.27 17.55
C ILE A 80 -9.84 13.57 18.23
N ASP A 81 -9.05 14.64 18.19
CA ASP A 81 -9.42 15.93 18.77
C ASP A 81 -10.50 16.66 17.96
N LEU A 82 -10.36 16.65 16.62
CA LEU A 82 -11.41 17.20 15.74
C LEU A 82 -12.66 16.30 15.75
N GLU A 83 -12.51 14.98 15.72
CA GLU A 83 -13.66 14.06 15.83
C GLU A 83 -14.49 14.36 17.07
N ALA A 84 -13.85 14.55 18.23
CA ALA A 84 -14.55 14.90 19.46
C ALA A 84 -15.37 16.19 19.32
N LYS A 85 -14.80 17.23 18.68
CA LYS A 85 -15.50 18.50 18.41
C LYS A 85 -16.64 18.36 17.43
N MET A 86 -16.45 17.54 16.37
CA MET A 86 -17.51 17.26 15.41
C MET A 86 -18.71 16.58 16.05
N ARG A 87 -18.46 15.59 16.94
CA ARG A 87 -19.53 14.90 17.67
C ARG A 87 -20.22 15.83 18.69
N GLU A 88 -19.46 16.62 19.44
CA GLU A 88 -19.99 17.60 20.41
C GLU A 88 -20.91 18.63 19.75
N ARG A 89 -20.55 19.10 18.55
CA ARG A 89 -21.27 20.17 17.86
C ARG A 89 -22.16 19.71 16.71
N GLU A 90 -22.28 18.40 16.51
CA GLU A 90 -23.04 17.78 15.42
C GLU A 90 -22.59 18.26 14.02
N ILE A 91 -21.27 18.39 13.81
CA ILE A 91 -20.68 18.77 12.53
C ILE A 91 -20.44 17.51 11.71
N VAL A 92 -20.86 17.50 10.45
CA VAL A 92 -20.65 16.38 9.52
C VAL A 92 -19.29 16.46 8.85
N LEU A 93 -18.73 15.31 8.51
CA LEU A 93 -17.49 15.24 7.75
C LEU A 93 -17.74 15.66 6.29
N CYS A 94 -16.94 16.63 5.85
CA CYS A 94 -17.02 17.22 4.51
C CYS A 94 -15.72 17.03 3.75
N THR A 95 -15.81 17.14 2.43
CA THR A 95 -14.66 17.23 1.52
C THR A 95 -13.86 18.52 1.73
N LEU A 96 -12.61 18.57 1.24
CA LEU A 96 -11.75 19.74 1.40
C LEU A 96 -12.03 20.83 0.35
N GLU A 97 -12.45 20.48 -0.86
CA GLU A 97 -12.64 21.40 -1.96
C GLU A 97 -13.87 22.30 -1.77
N THR A 98 -15.06 21.72 -1.83
CA THR A 98 -16.33 22.48 -1.78
C THR A 98 -17.03 22.41 -0.43
N LYS A 99 -16.46 21.74 0.57
CA LYS A 99 -17.11 21.47 1.86
C LYS A 99 -18.44 20.71 1.71
N LYS A 100 -18.52 19.84 0.71
CA LYS A 100 -19.67 18.97 0.51
C LYS A 100 -19.67 17.85 1.56
N ALA A 101 -20.78 17.64 2.27
CA ALA A 101 -20.89 16.51 3.22
C ALA A 101 -20.80 15.17 2.47
N LEU A 102 -20.19 14.15 3.07
CA LEU A 102 -20.00 12.86 2.39
C LEU A 102 -21.33 12.28 1.87
N ARG A 103 -22.40 12.38 2.65
CA ARG A 103 -23.72 11.91 2.22
C ARG A 103 -24.32 12.69 1.04
N GLU A 104 -23.80 13.87 0.71
CA GLU A 104 -24.26 14.67 -0.45
C GLU A 104 -23.45 14.37 -1.72
N CYS A 105 -22.39 13.59 -1.62
CA CYS A 105 -21.62 13.11 -2.77
C CYS A 105 -22.41 12.01 -3.50
N ASP A 106 -22.12 11.80 -4.76
CA ASP A 106 -22.71 10.68 -5.52
C ASP A 106 -22.00 9.35 -5.20
N ILE A 107 -20.67 9.42 -5.02
CA ILE A 107 -19.83 8.26 -4.68
C ILE A 107 -18.84 8.67 -3.58
N VAL A 108 -18.56 7.77 -2.63
CA VAL A 108 -17.48 7.88 -1.65
C VAL A 108 -16.51 6.73 -1.87
N GLY A 109 -15.30 7.04 -2.34
CA GLY A 109 -14.28 6.05 -2.70
C GLY A 109 -13.14 5.99 -1.70
N PHE A 110 -13.02 4.88 -0.96
CA PHE A 110 -11.94 4.66 0.00
C PHE A 110 -10.75 3.93 -0.61
N THR A 111 -9.55 4.38 -0.22
CA THR A 111 -8.29 3.74 -0.59
C THR A 111 -7.83 2.81 0.53
N LEU A 112 -7.84 1.50 0.30
CA LEU A 112 -7.48 0.46 1.27
C LEU A 112 -6.00 0.08 1.12
N GLN A 113 -5.13 0.63 1.98
CA GLN A 113 -3.69 0.34 1.93
C GLN A 113 -3.21 -0.52 3.09
N TYR A 114 -3.94 -0.53 4.20
CA TYR A 114 -3.58 -1.22 5.42
C TYR A 114 -4.83 -1.65 6.22
N GLU A 115 -4.86 -2.87 6.67
CA GLU A 115 -6.04 -3.47 7.33
C GLU A 115 -6.43 -2.74 8.63
N LEU A 116 -5.45 -2.20 9.37
CA LEU A 116 -5.72 -1.48 10.62
C LEU A 116 -6.27 -0.05 10.42
N SER A 117 -6.55 0.34 9.17
CA SER A 117 -7.31 1.55 8.86
C SER A 117 -8.82 1.31 8.70
N TYR A 118 -9.29 0.07 8.81
CA TYR A 118 -10.69 -0.27 8.54
C TYR A 118 -11.69 0.37 9.50
N THR A 119 -11.34 0.53 10.78
CA THR A 119 -12.17 1.27 11.75
C THR A 119 -12.35 2.74 11.37
N ASN A 120 -11.34 3.35 10.73
CA ASN A 120 -11.45 4.73 10.25
C ASN A 120 -12.45 4.87 9.10
N ILE A 121 -12.64 3.83 8.27
CA ILE A 121 -13.66 3.83 7.21
C ILE A 121 -15.05 3.95 7.84
N LEU A 122 -15.35 3.10 8.83
CA LEU A 122 -16.63 3.14 9.54
C LEU A 122 -16.81 4.50 10.22
N ASN A 123 -15.76 5.02 10.83
CA ASN A 123 -15.78 6.31 11.49
C ASN A 123 -16.04 7.47 10.54
N MET A 124 -15.41 7.47 9.36
CA MET A 124 -15.63 8.50 8.34
C MET A 124 -17.04 8.43 7.75
N LEU A 125 -17.58 7.23 7.54
CA LEU A 125 -18.98 7.05 7.10
C LEU A 125 -19.97 7.59 8.14
N ASP A 126 -19.79 7.24 9.41
CA ASP A 126 -20.62 7.71 10.52
C ASP A 126 -20.58 9.24 10.65
N LEU A 127 -19.39 9.81 10.70
CA LEU A 127 -19.21 11.29 10.76
C LEU A 127 -19.73 11.99 9.51
N GLY A 128 -19.70 11.32 8.35
CA GLY A 128 -20.25 11.83 7.09
C GLY A 128 -21.77 11.67 6.95
N GLY A 129 -22.44 11.05 7.93
CA GLY A 129 -23.87 10.77 7.91
C GLY A 129 -24.28 9.73 6.88
N VAL A 130 -23.37 8.83 6.49
CA VAL A 130 -23.62 7.73 5.53
C VAL A 130 -23.89 6.44 6.32
N PRO A 131 -24.98 5.69 6.03
CA PRO A 131 -25.24 4.41 6.69
C PRO A 131 -24.06 3.45 6.54
N LEU A 132 -23.63 2.82 7.65
CA LEU A 132 -22.43 1.99 7.67
C LEU A 132 -22.60 0.76 6.76
N LEU A 133 -23.67 0.01 6.95
CA LEU A 133 -23.92 -1.20 6.18
C LEU A 133 -24.49 -0.87 4.79
N ALA A 134 -23.95 -1.51 3.76
CA ALA A 134 -24.42 -1.33 2.39
C ALA A 134 -25.91 -1.62 2.21
N LYS A 135 -26.43 -2.63 2.94
CA LYS A 135 -27.86 -3.03 2.92
C LYS A 135 -28.81 -1.96 3.47
N ASP A 136 -28.32 -1.06 4.31
CA ASP A 136 -29.14 -0.01 4.96
C ASP A 136 -29.16 1.29 4.13
N ARG A 137 -28.37 1.38 3.04
CA ARG A 137 -28.32 2.52 2.13
C ARG A 137 -29.50 2.53 1.18
N THR A 138 -30.05 3.71 0.97
CA THR A 138 -31.17 4.00 0.06
C THR A 138 -30.68 4.72 -1.20
N ASP A 139 -31.56 4.99 -2.15
CA ASP A 139 -31.26 5.77 -3.36
C ASP A 139 -30.86 7.23 -3.07
N ALA A 140 -31.10 7.71 -1.84
CA ALA A 140 -30.68 9.04 -1.38
C ALA A 140 -29.23 9.07 -0.84
N ASP A 141 -28.63 7.90 -0.58
CA ASP A 141 -27.30 7.79 -0.02
C ASP A 141 -26.25 7.56 -1.12
N PRO A 142 -24.99 8.00 -0.93
CA PRO A 142 -23.93 7.75 -1.91
C PRO A 142 -23.64 6.26 -2.06
N PHE A 143 -23.03 5.88 -3.20
CA PHE A 143 -22.37 4.60 -3.30
C PHE A 143 -21.02 4.67 -2.56
N VAL A 144 -20.74 3.68 -1.73
CA VAL A 144 -19.45 3.53 -1.07
C VAL A 144 -18.64 2.50 -1.83
N ILE A 145 -17.47 2.92 -2.32
CA ILE A 145 -16.59 2.05 -3.09
C ILE A 145 -15.23 1.96 -2.43
N VAL A 146 -14.53 0.86 -2.70
CA VAL A 146 -13.19 0.61 -2.16
C VAL A 146 -12.23 0.20 -3.25
N GLY A 147 -10.96 0.58 -3.11
CA GLY A 147 -9.87 0.19 -4.00
C GLY A 147 -8.53 0.14 -3.25
N GLY A 148 -7.45 -0.29 -3.88
CA GLY A 148 -6.11 -0.35 -3.29
C GLY A 148 -5.64 -1.76 -2.99
N THR A 149 -4.56 -1.90 -2.22
CA THR A 149 -3.87 -3.19 -2.06
C THR A 149 -4.66 -4.21 -1.25
N CYS A 150 -5.42 -3.78 -0.24
CA CYS A 150 -6.17 -4.69 0.63
C CYS A 150 -7.44 -5.26 -0.03
N VAL A 151 -7.90 -4.74 -1.18
CA VAL A 151 -9.08 -5.30 -1.89
C VAL A 151 -8.84 -6.68 -2.49
N TYR A 152 -7.61 -7.20 -2.43
CA TYR A 152 -7.35 -8.59 -2.79
C TYR A 152 -7.86 -9.61 -1.75
N ASN A 153 -8.24 -9.16 -0.55
CA ASN A 153 -9.16 -9.84 0.35
C ASN A 153 -10.22 -8.84 0.82
N PRO A 154 -11.31 -8.62 0.04
CA PRO A 154 -12.31 -7.61 0.37
C PRO A 154 -13.31 -8.08 1.44
N GLU A 155 -13.33 -9.38 1.75
CA GLU A 155 -14.39 -10.00 2.54
C GLU A 155 -14.55 -9.44 3.97
N PRO A 156 -13.49 -9.07 4.73
CA PRO A 156 -13.68 -8.44 6.02
C PRO A 156 -14.46 -7.12 6.02
N LEU A 157 -14.52 -6.46 4.85
CA LEU A 157 -15.26 -5.21 4.65
C LEU A 157 -16.52 -5.35 3.79
N ALA A 158 -16.84 -6.54 3.29
CA ALA A 158 -17.86 -6.76 2.26
C ALA A 158 -19.25 -6.19 2.60
N ASP A 159 -19.61 -6.12 3.88
CA ASP A 159 -20.90 -5.58 4.33
C ASP A 159 -20.94 -4.03 4.36
N PHE A 160 -19.77 -3.35 4.24
CA PHE A 160 -19.66 -1.90 4.43
C PHE A 160 -19.47 -1.11 3.14
N PHE A 161 -19.24 -1.75 2.00
CA PHE A 161 -19.13 -1.09 0.71
C PHE A 161 -20.11 -1.68 -0.33
N ASP A 162 -20.44 -0.88 -1.34
CA ASP A 162 -21.35 -1.30 -2.41
C ASP A 162 -20.62 -2.09 -3.50
N PHE A 163 -19.40 -1.66 -3.87
CA PHE A 163 -18.54 -2.41 -4.78
C PHE A 163 -17.07 -2.06 -4.60
N ALA A 164 -16.20 -2.99 -5.01
CA ALA A 164 -14.76 -2.82 -5.00
C ALA A 164 -14.19 -2.72 -6.42
N VAL A 165 -13.15 -1.89 -6.56
CA VAL A 165 -12.33 -1.78 -7.77
C VAL A 165 -11.06 -2.62 -7.56
N ILE A 166 -10.94 -3.70 -8.33
CA ILE A 166 -9.83 -4.66 -8.21
C ILE A 166 -8.74 -4.34 -9.23
N GLY A 167 -7.57 -3.96 -8.72
CA GLY A 167 -6.40 -3.62 -9.54
C GLY A 167 -6.14 -2.12 -9.64
N GLU A 168 -5.70 -1.67 -10.80
CA GLU A 168 -5.29 -0.30 -11.07
C GLU A 168 -6.50 0.56 -11.44
N GLY A 169 -6.65 1.69 -10.76
CA GLY A 169 -7.88 2.48 -10.75
C GLY A 169 -8.01 3.50 -11.88
N GLU A 170 -6.92 3.82 -12.58
CA GLU A 170 -6.84 4.97 -13.49
C GLU A 170 -7.90 4.96 -14.60
N GLU A 171 -8.09 3.82 -15.26
CA GLU A 171 -9.09 3.67 -16.32
C GLU A 171 -10.45 3.27 -15.76
N VAL A 172 -10.48 2.27 -14.88
CA VAL A 172 -11.73 1.69 -14.41
C VAL A 172 -12.57 2.67 -13.59
N LEU A 173 -11.94 3.56 -12.84
CA LEU A 173 -12.68 4.56 -12.06
C LEU A 173 -13.33 5.60 -12.96
N ILE A 174 -12.70 5.96 -14.08
CA ILE A 174 -13.29 6.81 -15.12
C ILE A 174 -14.49 6.10 -15.77
N GLU A 175 -14.36 4.80 -16.10
CA GLU A 175 -15.47 4.00 -16.64
C GLU A 175 -16.65 3.95 -15.67
N VAL A 176 -16.41 3.75 -14.38
CA VAL A 176 -17.44 3.78 -13.32
C VAL A 176 -18.13 5.13 -13.26
N MET A 177 -17.37 6.23 -13.26
CA MET A 177 -17.95 7.58 -13.18
C MET A 177 -18.75 7.95 -14.43
N ARG A 178 -18.30 7.53 -15.62
CA ARG A 178 -19.05 7.70 -16.86
C ARG A 178 -20.35 6.90 -16.84
N CYS A 179 -20.31 5.63 -16.41
CA CYS A 179 -21.50 4.79 -16.21
C CYS A 179 -22.48 5.44 -15.22
N TYR A 180 -21.97 6.03 -14.13
CA TYR A 180 -22.80 6.73 -13.15
C TYR A 180 -23.46 7.99 -13.76
N LYS A 181 -22.74 8.81 -14.53
CA LYS A 181 -23.28 9.99 -15.21
C LYS A 181 -24.40 9.62 -16.18
N GLU A 182 -24.20 8.58 -16.98
CA GLU A 182 -25.20 8.07 -17.94
C GLU A 182 -26.48 7.65 -17.20
N TRP A 183 -26.34 6.80 -16.16
CA TRP A 183 -27.46 6.35 -15.35
C TRP A 183 -28.19 7.54 -14.67
N LYS A 184 -27.45 8.54 -14.18
CA LYS A 184 -28.01 9.74 -13.57
C LYS A 184 -28.78 10.61 -14.58
N ARG A 185 -28.25 10.79 -15.80
CA ARG A 185 -28.91 11.50 -16.91
C ARG A 185 -30.21 10.81 -17.36
N GLU A 186 -30.28 9.50 -17.28
CA GLU A 186 -31.49 8.72 -17.56
C GLU A 186 -32.56 8.84 -16.46
N GLY A 187 -32.30 9.57 -15.39
CA GLY A 187 -33.20 9.74 -14.25
C GLY A 187 -33.10 8.64 -13.20
N LYS A 188 -31.97 7.95 -13.13
CA LYS A 188 -31.66 6.87 -12.16
C LYS A 188 -32.67 5.71 -12.22
N PRO A 189 -32.96 5.13 -13.40
CA PRO A 189 -33.92 4.06 -13.52
C PRO A 189 -33.53 2.87 -12.64
N GLY A 190 -34.49 2.23 -12.01
CA GLY A 190 -34.32 1.03 -11.17
C GLY A 190 -33.50 1.25 -9.88
N GLY A 191 -33.16 2.49 -9.55
CA GLY A 191 -32.45 2.83 -8.31
C GLY A 191 -31.06 2.20 -8.19
N ARG A 192 -30.58 2.05 -6.95
CA ARG A 192 -29.25 1.50 -6.64
C ARG A 192 -28.99 0.12 -7.26
N GLN A 193 -30.01 -0.73 -7.27
CA GLN A 193 -29.85 -2.11 -7.78
C GLN A 193 -29.53 -2.13 -9.28
N GLU A 194 -30.18 -1.30 -10.07
CA GLU A 194 -29.88 -1.19 -11.50
C GLU A 194 -28.48 -0.64 -11.75
N PHE A 195 -28.05 0.37 -10.98
CA PHE A 195 -26.67 0.86 -11.11
C PHE A 195 -25.65 -0.23 -10.79
N LEU A 196 -25.84 -1.01 -9.72
CA LEU A 196 -24.97 -2.14 -9.38
C LEU A 196 -24.95 -3.22 -10.48
N GLN A 197 -26.09 -3.44 -11.17
CA GLN A 197 -26.16 -4.36 -12.32
C GLN A 197 -25.41 -3.82 -13.56
N ARG A 198 -25.32 -2.51 -13.71
CA ARG A 198 -24.51 -1.88 -14.78
C ARG A 198 -23.02 -1.96 -14.47
N VAL A 199 -22.65 -1.57 -13.27
CA VAL A 199 -21.24 -1.43 -12.89
C VAL A 199 -20.53 -2.78 -12.75
N VAL A 200 -21.22 -3.85 -12.36
CA VAL A 200 -20.63 -5.21 -12.26
C VAL A 200 -20.15 -5.77 -13.62
N LYS A 201 -20.63 -5.22 -14.73
CA LYS A 201 -20.20 -5.58 -16.09
C LYS A 201 -18.85 -4.96 -16.47
N ILE A 202 -18.40 -3.95 -15.71
CA ILE A 202 -17.08 -3.35 -15.91
C ILE A 202 -16.02 -4.31 -15.35
N LYS A 203 -15.03 -4.67 -16.16
CA LYS A 203 -13.95 -5.57 -15.75
C LYS A 203 -13.21 -5.02 -14.53
N GLY A 204 -13.03 -5.85 -13.50
CA GLY A 204 -12.36 -5.47 -12.26
C GLY A 204 -13.31 -4.97 -11.17
N ILE A 205 -14.62 -5.03 -11.36
CA ILE A 205 -15.60 -4.65 -10.33
C ILE A 205 -16.13 -5.89 -9.60
N TYR A 206 -16.10 -5.83 -8.27
CA TYR A 206 -16.70 -6.80 -7.36
C TYR A 206 -17.83 -6.15 -6.57
N VAL A 207 -19.05 -6.69 -6.66
CA VAL A 207 -20.26 -6.23 -5.94
C VAL A 207 -20.63 -7.29 -4.90
N PRO A 208 -20.28 -7.15 -3.62
CA PRO A 208 -20.45 -8.21 -2.61
C PRO A 208 -21.89 -8.73 -2.46
N SER A 209 -22.89 -7.85 -2.64
CA SER A 209 -24.32 -8.22 -2.55
C SER A 209 -24.80 -9.17 -3.64
N PHE A 210 -24.01 -9.41 -4.68
CA PHE A 210 -24.30 -10.38 -5.74
C PHE A 210 -23.66 -11.75 -5.50
N TYR A 211 -23.04 -11.95 -4.33
CA TYR A 211 -22.36 -13.19 -3.98
C TYR A 211 -22.73 -13.66 -2.58
N GLU A 212 -22.77 -14.97 -2.41
CA GLU A 212 -22.98 -15.64 -1.14
C GLU A 212 -21.69 -16.36 -0.69
N ALA A 213 -21.34 -16.21 0.59
CA ALA A 213 -20.24 -16.92 1.21
C ALA A 213 -20.74 -18.21 1.86
N GLU A 214 -20.14 -19.35 1.50
CA GLU A 214 -20.43 -20.66 2.09
C GLU A 214 -19.33 -21.11 3.02
N TYR A 215 -19.70 -21.83 4.07
CA TYR A 215 -18.79 -22.38 5.08
C TYR A 215 -19.00 -23.88 5.25
N ASN A 216 -17.96 -24.59 5.65
CA ASN A 216 -18.03 -25.98 6.05
C ASN A 216 -18.57 -26.12 7.48
N GLU A 217 -18.94 -27.35 7.90
CA GLU A 217 -19.46 -27.62 9.25
C GLU A 217 -18.45 -27.30 10.36
N ASP A 218 -17.15 -27.41 10.08
CA ASP A 218 -16.07 -27.07 11.00
C ASP A 218 -15.78 -25.56 11.05
N GLY A 219 -16.55 -24.73 10.35
CA GLY A 219 -16.40 -23.29 10.27
C GLY A 219 -15.33 -22.81 9.29
N THR A 220 -14.60 -23.71 8.60
CA THR A 220 -13.67 -23.30 7.55
C THR A 220 -14.43 -22.71 6.35
N PHE A 221 -13.76 -21.80 5.64
CA PHE A 221 -14.34 -21.20 4.43
C PHE A 221 -14.46 -22.26 3.33
N LYS A 222 -15.60 -22.25 2.59
CA LYS A 222 -15.88 -23.21 1.53
C LYS A 222 -15.81 -22.58 0.15
N ALA A 223 -16.57 -21.51 -0.09
CA ALA A 223 -16.63 -20.83 -1.38
C ALA A 223 -17.33 -19.45 -1.28
N ILE A 224 -17.08 -18.61 -2.27
CA ILE A 224 -17.96 -17.49 -2.66
C ILE A 224 -18.61 -17.83 -3.98
N LYS A 225 -19.93 -17.77 -4.05
CA LYS A 225 -20.70 -18.09 -5.24
C LYS A 225 -21.50 -16.90 -5.73
N PRO A 226 -21.53 -16.62 -7.04
CA PRO A 226 -22.45 -15.64 -7.59
C PRO A 226 -23.89 -16.12 -7.40
N LEU A 227 -24.78 -15.20 -7.05
CA LEU A 227 -26.22 -15.47 -6.87
C LEU A 227 -26.97 -15.59 -8.20
N ARG A 228 -26.33 -15.23 -9.32
CA ARG A 228 -26.92 -15.27 -10.68
C ARG A 228 -25.86 -15.70 -11.69
N GLU A 229 -26.29 -16.32 -12.77
CA GLU A 229 -25.41 -16.84 -13.83
C GLU A 229 -24.68 -15.74 -14.65
N ASP A 230 -25.28 -14.54 -14.74
CA ASP A 230 -24.68 -13.41 -15.46
C ASP A 230 -23.58 -12.68 -14.65
N ILE A 231 -23.34 -13.07 -13.40
CA ILE A 231 -22.31 -12.51 -12.53
C ILE A 231 -21.03 -13.37 -12.62
N PRO A 232 -19.85 -12.76 -12.84
CA PRO A 232 -18.62 -13.53 -12.98
C PRO A 232 -18.25 -14.24 -11.68
N ALA A 233 -17.94 -15.54 -11.74
CA ALA A 233 -17.49 -16.30 -10.57
C ALA A 233 -16.10 -15.85 -10.07
N VAL A 234 -15.27 -15.26 -10.94
CA VAL A 234 -13.94 -14.76 -10.63
C VAL A 234 -13.77 -13.36 -11.22
N ILE A 235 -13.39 -12.43 -10.37
CA ILE A 235 -13.12 -11.05 -10.76
C ILE A 235 -11.62 -10.89 -11.05
N GLN A 236 -11.29 -10.69 -12.32
CA GLN A 236 -9.93 -10.44 -12.74
C GLN A 236 -9.55 -8.98 -12.53
N LYS A 237 -8.39 -8.71 -11.93
CA LYS A 237 -7.90 -7.35 -11.72
C LYS A 237 -7.75 -6.57 -13.03
N ARG A 238 -7.93 -5.26 -12.97
CA ARG A 238 -7.50 -4.31 -14.01
C ARG A 238 -6.01 -4.04 -13.91
N VAL A 239 -5.40 -3.82 -15.05
CA VAL A 239 -3.98 -3.48 -15.16
C VAL A 239 -3.77 -2.54 -16.34
N ILE A 240 -2.96 -1.51 -16.15
CA ILE A 240 -2.52 -0.61 -17.22
C ILE A 240 -1.45 -1.32 -18.05
N GLU A 241 -1.66 -1.44 -19.34
CA GLU A 241 -0.71 -2.12 -20.24
C GLU A 241 0.50 -1.26 -20.55
N ASP A 242 0.28 -0.01 -20.95
CA ASP A 242 1.33 0.96 -21.24
C ASP A 242 1.32 2.12 -20.23
N MET A 243 2.31 2.15 -19.36
CA MET A 243 2.49 3.21 -18.36
C MET A 243 2.78 4.59 -18.98
N ASN A 244 3.18 4.65 -20.24
CA ASN A 244 3.45 5.93 -20.92
C ASN A 244 2.19 6.58 -21.48
N SER A 245 1.13 5.81 -21.71
CA SER A 245 -0.16 6.30 -22.23
C SER A 245 -1.04 6.91 -21.12
N VAL A 246 -0.80 6.57 -19.86
CA VAL A 246 -1.58 7.10 -18.74
C VAL A 246 -1.07 8.48 -18.36
N ASP A 247 -1.97 9.42 -18.34
CA ASP A 247 -1.67 10.78 -17.91
C ASP A 247 -1.22 10.82 -16.45
N PHE A 248 -0.23 11.64 -16.17
CA PHE A 248 0.39 11.75 -14.84
C PHE A 248 0.25 13.16 -14.31
N PRO A 249 -0.06 13.39 -13.02
CA PRO A 249 -0.24 14.73 -12.47
C PRO A 249 1.06 15.54 -12.54
N THR A 250 1.10 16.50 -13.44
CA THR A 250 2.25 17.42 -13.61
C THR A 250 2.15 18.69 -12.76
N SER A 251 0.96 18.97 -12.21
CA SER A 251 0.72 20.02 -11.24
C SER A 251 -0.04 19.44 -10.04
N PRO A 252 0.60 18.59 -9.24
CA PRO A 252 -0.05 17.99 -8.07
C PRO A 252 -0.29 19.06 -7.00
N ILE A 253 -1.27 18.81 -6.14
CA ILE A 253 -1.56 19.69 -5.02
C ILE A 253 -0.33 19.79 -4.10
N VAL A 254 0.04 21.04 -3.78
CA VAL A 254 1.14 21.34 -2.84
C VAL A 254 0.52 21.69 -1.47
N PRO A 255 0.80 20.91 -0.43
CA PRO A 255 0.20 21.10 0.89
C PRO A 255 0.72 22.37 1.59
N PHE A 256 -0.09 22.96 2.48
CA PHE A 256 0.33 24.10 3.30
C PHE A 256 1.24 23.71 4.48
N GLY A 257 1.24 22.46 4.89
CA GLY A 257 2.03 21.94 6.00
C GLY A 257 2.90 20.76 5.61
N GLU A 258 3.82 20.39 6.48
CA GLU A 258 4.67 19.22 6.28
C GLU A 258 3.84 17.94 6.16
N ILE A 259 4.16 17.12 5.17
CA ILE A 259 3.61 15.79 4.95
C ILE A 259 4.73 14.74 5.02
N VAL A 260 4.38 13.44 5.02
CA VAL A 260 5.38 12.36 5.13
C VAL A 260 6.35 12.35 3.95
N HIS A 261 5.86 12.62 2.74
CA HIS A 261 6.65 12.68 1.51
C HIS A 261 6.49 14.03 0.83
N ASP A 262 7.12 15.06 1.43
CA ASP A 262 7.07 16.45 0.94
C ASP A 262 8.09 16.69 -0.18
N ARG A 263 7.84 16.09 -1.34
CA ARG A 263 8.71 16.07 -2.51
C ARG A 263 7.97 15.59 -3.76
N ILE A 264 8.58 15.75 -4.92
CA ILE A 264 8.10 15.14 -6.17
C ILE A 264 8.25 13.62 -6.05
N MET A 265 7.17 12.88 -6.27
CA MET A 265 7.17 11.43 -6.40
C MET A 265 6.97 11.06 -7.87
N LEU A 266 8.01 10.58 -8.53
CA LEU A 266 7.99 10.18 -9.93
C LEU A 266 8.00 8.66 -10.05
N GLU A 267 6.86 8.07 -10.46
CA GLU A 267 6.73 6.63 -10.61
C GLU A 267 7.46 6.17 -11.87
N VAL A 268 8.58 5.46 -11.70
CA VAL A 268 9.42 5.01 -12.82
C VAL A 268 8.95 3.72 -13.46
N PHE A 269 8.37 2.82 -12.67
CA PHE A 269 7.71 1.61 -13.13
C PHE A 269 6.78 1.04 -12.07
N ARG A 270 5.90 0.15 -12.48
CA ARG A 270 4.97 -0.58 -11.62
C ARG A 270 5.19 -2.08 -11.74
N GLY A 271 4.97 -2.81 -10.63
CA GLY A 271 5.18 -4.24 -10.54
C GLY A 271 6.56 -4.64 -10.03
N CYS A 272 6.72 -5.94 -9.71
CA CYS A 272 7.99 -6.53 -9.28
C CYS A 272 8.05 -8.01 -9.69
N SER A 273 9.19 -8.43 -10.27
CA SER A 273 9.42 -9.81 -10.73
C SER A 273 10.29 -10.65 -9.77
N ARG A 274 10.81 -10.05 -8.69
CA ARG A 274 11.81 -10.66 -7.78
C ARG A 274 11.32 -11.91 -7.05
N GLY A 275 10.04 -12.03 -6.78
CA GLY A 275 9.44 -13.26 -6.26
C GLY A 275 9.68 -13.53 -4.78
N CYS A 276 9.91 -12.49 -3.95
CA CYS A 276 9.96 -12.66 -2.49
C CYS A 276 8.66 -13.30 -2.00
N ARG A 277 8.75 -14.44 -1.28
CA ARG A 277 7.63 -15.34 -0.96
C ARG A 277 6.63 -14.76 0.03
N PHE A 278 7.05 -13.79 0.82
CA PHE A 278 6.20 -13.07 1.78
C PHE A 278 5.51 -11.84 1.18
N CYS A 279 5.96 -11.35 0.02
CA CYS A 279 5.63 -10.01 -0.45
C CYS A 279 4.32 -10.00 -1.25
N HIS A 280 3.26 -9.46 -0.66
CA HIS A 280 1.96 -9.27 -1.31
C HIS A 280 2.07 -8.35 -2.54
N ALA A 281 2.68 -7.16 -2.38
CA ALA A 281 2.88 -6.22 -3.47
C ALA A 281 3.64 -6.82 -4.66
N GLY A 282 4.67 -7.65 -4.39
CA GLY A 282 5.43 -8.36 -5.41
C GLY A 282 4.62 -9.38 -6.21
N MET A 283 3.43 -9.75 -5.76
CA MET A 283 2.52 -10.65 -6.46
C MET A 283 1.37 -9.91 -7.14
N VAL A 284 0.70 -9.02 -6.41
CA VAL A 284 -0.52 -8.37 -6.92
C VAL A 284 -0.27 -7.24 -7.93
N TYR A 285 0.93 -6.65 -7.96
CA TYR A 285 1.28 -5.61 -8.93
C TYR A 285 2.00 -6.12 -10.20
N ARG A 286 2.22 -7.45 -10.35
CA ARG A 286 2.74 -8.03 -11.59
C ARG A 286 1.82 -7.74 -12.79
N PRO A 287 2.39 -7.67 -14.03
CA PRO A 287 3.81 -7.72 -14.41
C PRO A 287 4.54 -6.37 -14.19
N VAL A 288 5.87 -6.37 -14.46
CA VAL A 288 6.66 -5.12 -14.47
C VAL A 288 6.37 -4.35 -15.75
N ARG A 289 6.12 -3.04 -15.62
CA ARG A 289 5.88 -2.11 -16.74
C ARG A 289 6.59 -0.80 -16.45
N GLU A 290 7.61 -0.50 -17.23
CA GLU A 290 8.44 0.69 -17.08
C GLU A 290 7.90 1.87 -17.89
N ARG A 291 8.17 3.09 -17.42
CA ARG A 291 8.03 4.32 -18.22
C ARG A 291 9.33 4.56 -18.99
N LYS A 292 9.22 5.16 -20.16
CA LYS A 292 10.38 5.57 -20.96
C LYS A 292 11.17 6.66 -20.26
N PRO A 293 12.51 6.65 -20.34
CA PRO A 293 13.33 7.70 -19.77
C PRO A 293 13.00 9.12 -20.24
N GLU A 294 12.64 9.27 -21.53
CA GLU A 294 12.27 10.56 -22.11
C GLU A 294 10.98 11.10 -21.48
N VAL A 295 9.98 10.21 -21.25
CA VAL A 295 8.73 10.56 -20.57
C VAL A 295 9.02 10.99 -19.12
N LEU A 296 9.90 10.26 -18.44
CA LEU A 296 10.29 10.59 -17.06
C LEU A 296 11.01 11.95 -16.97
N MET A 297 11.88 12.28 -17.95
CA MET A 297 12.54 13.59 -18.01
C MET A 297 11.55 14.73 -18.23
N ASP A 298 10.61 14.58 -19.18
CA ASP A 298 9.56 15.58 -19.44
C ASP A 298 8.67 15.79 -18.20
N LEU A 299 8.23 14.69 -17.56
CA LEU A 299 7.43 14.76 -16.35
C LEU A 299 8.21 15.43 -15.20
N SER A 300 9.50 15.11 -15.03
CA SER A 300 10.30 15.72 -13.96
C SER A 300 10.46 17.21 -14.13
N ARG A 301 10.68 17.71 -15.36
CA ARG A 301 10.77 19.15 -15.65
C ARG A 301 9.45 19.84 -15.30
N LYS A 302 8.33 19.34 -15.82
CA LYS A 302 7.01 19.90 -15.54
C LYS A 302 6.67 19.93 -14.05
N LEU A 303 7.04 18.85 -13.32
CA LEU A 303 6.80 18.76 -11.88
C LEU A 303 7.63 19.77 -11.08
N VAL A 304 8.91 19.96 -11.43
CA VAL A 304 9.77 20.97 -10.79
C VAL A 304 9.20 22.37 -11.04
N ASP A 305 8.90 22.70 -12.29
CA ASP A 305 8.39 24.01 -12.69
C ASP A 305 7.05 24.36 -12.01
N ASN A 306 6.15 23.36 -11.88
CA ASN A 306 4.80 23.59 -11.36
C ASN A 306 4.68 23.49 -9.83
N THR A 307 5.66 22.89 -9.12
CA THR A 307 5.55 22.69 -7.68
C THR A 307 6.57 23.45 -6.85
N GLY A 308 7.72 23.78 -7.45
CA GLY A 308 8.84 24.41 -6.75
C GLY A 308 9.56 23.47 -5.76
N TYR A 309 9.28 22.16 -5.76
CA TYR A 309 10.00 21.22 -4.93
C TYR A 309 11.47 21.08 -5.38
N ASN A 310 12.33 20.87 -4.40
CA ASN A 310 13.77 20.70 -4.60
C ASN A 310 14.28 19.26 -4.43
N GLU A 311 13.36 18.29 -4.44
CA GLU A 311 13.70 16.86 -4.40
C GLU A 311 12.77 16.06 -5.33
N ILE A 312 13.37 15.24 -6.21
CA ILE A 312 12.66 14.25 -7.03
C ILE A 312 12.96 12.86 -6.47
N SER A 313 11.94 12.13 -6.06
CA SER A 313 12.04 10.75 -5.60
C SER A 313 11.57 9.79 -6.69
N LEU A 314 12.46 8.90 -7.16
CA LEU A 314 12.12 7.87 -8.14
C LEU A 314 11.44 6.70 -7.46
N VAL A 315 10.12 6.61 -7.60
CA VAL A 315 9.27 5.68 -6.84
C VAL A 315 8.97 4.43 -7.64
N SER A 316 9.19 3.27 -7.00
CA SER A 316 8.74 1.95 -7.45
C SER A 316 8.87 0.94 -6.30
N LEU A 317 8.48 -0.32 -6.52
CA LEU A 317 8.72 -1.41 -5.56
C LEU A 317 10.22 -1.80 -5.46
N SER A 318 11.04 -1.42 -6.43
CA SER A 318 12.48 -1.72 -6.49
C SER A 318 13.18 -0.80 -7.47
N SER A 319 13.42 0.46 -7.12
CA SER A 319 13.91 1.48 -8.04
C SER A 319 15.25 1.12 -8.71
N ALA A 320 16.10 0.35 -8.03
CA ALA A 320 17.34 -0.17 -8.59
C ALA A 320 17.15 -1.20 -9.73
N ASP A 321 15.94 -1.73 -9.92
CA ASP A 321 15.62 -2.66 -11.01
C ASP A 321 15.10 -1.96 -12.28
N TYR A 322 14.99 -0.63 -12.30
CA TYR A 322 14.66 0.11 -13.50
C TYR A 322 15.76 -0.06 -14.55
N SER A 323 15.40 -0.48 -15.76
CA SER A 323 16.36 -0.93 -16.77
C SER A 323 17.33 0.17 -17.24
N CYS A 324 16.91 1.43 -17.17
CA CYS A 324 17.69 2.61 -17.56
C CYS A 324 18.03 3.52 -16.37
N LEU A 325 18.23 2.97 -15.15
CA LEU A 325 18.39 3.79 -13.95
C LEU A 325 19.61 4.73 -14.02
N ALA A 326 20.80 4.19 -14.33
CA ALA A 326 22.03 4.98 -14.32
C ALA A 326 22.00 6.16 -15.32
N PRO A 327 21.68 5.96 -16.61
CA PRO A 327 21.56 7.06 -17.56
C PRO A 327 20.46 8.05 -17.19
N LEU A 328 19.33 7.60 -16.64
CA LEU A 328 18.26 8.49 -16.20
C LEU A 328 18.72 9.40 -15.06
N VAL A 329 19.32 8.82 -14.01
CA VAL A 329 19.80 9.58 -12.84
C VAL A 329 20.87 10.58 -13.24
N HIS A 330 21.84 10.15 -14.06
CA HIS A 330 22.91 11.04 -14.57
C HIS A 330 22.33 12.24 -15.34
N LYS A 331 21.37 11.98 -16.25
CA LYS A 331 20.70 13.02 -17.04
C LYS A 331 19.89 13.98 -16.15
N MET A 332 19.16 13.45 -15.15
CA MET A 332 18.40 14.27 -14.18
C MET A 332 19.33 15.17 -13.35
N ILE A 333 20.42 14.61 -12.83
CA ILE A 333 21.39 15.41 -12.06
C ILE A 333 21.99 16.52 -12.91
N GLY A 334 22.36 16.24 -14.16
CA GLY A 334 22.87 17.23 -15.10
C GLY A 334 21.85 18.35 -15.39
N GLU A 335 20.60 17.97 -15.65
CA GLU A 335 19.51 18.88 -15.97
C GLU A 335 19.15 19.84 -14.83
N PHE A 336 19.10 19.32 -13.58
CA PHE A 336 18.63 20.09 -12.42
C PHE A 336 19.74 20.64 -11.53
N LYS A 337 21.00 20.51 -11.92
CA LYS A 337 22.16 20.91 -11.12
C LYS A 337 22.12 22.37 -10.68
N ASP A 338 21.85 23.26 -11.60
CA ASP A 338 21.86 24.70 -11.36
C ASP A 338 20.66 25.15 -10.50
N GLU A 339 19.56 24.40 -10.55
CA GLU A 339 18.36 24.64 -9.73
C GLU A 339 18.47 24.00 -8.33
N ARG A 340 19.53 23.25 -8.06
CA ARG A 340 19.76 22.53 -6.79
C ARG A 340 18.65 21.54 -6.43
N VAL A 341 17.99 20.94 -7.42
CA VAL A 341 17.02 19.88 -7.21
C VAL A 341 17.76 18.55 -7.05
N SER A 342 17.52 17.87 -5.94
CA SER A 342 18.12 16.57 -5.64
C SER A 342 17.30 15.41 -6.19
N VAL A 343 17.97 14.31 -6.55
CA VAL A 343 17.32 13.05 -6.91
C VAL A 343 17.46 12.08 -5.75
N SER A 344 16.39 11.38 -5.37
CA SER A 344 16.42 10.37 -4.31
C SER A 344 15.89 9.00 -4.79
N LEU A 345 16.47 7.94 -4.24
CA LEU A 345 16.20 6.55 -4.60
C LEU A 345 15.79 5.78 -3.33
N PRO A 346 14.50 5.85 -2.92
CA PRO A 346 14.07 5.31 -1.63
C PRO A 346 14.06 3.78 -1.56
N SER A 347 13.95 3.09 -2.69
CA SER A 347 13.77 1.62 -2.77
C SER A 347 14.99 0.94 -3.40
N LEU A 348 16.19 1.21 -2.86
CA LEU A 348 17.40 0.55 -3.32
C LEU A 348 17.50 -0.87 -2.76
N ARG A 349 17.70 -1.83 -3.65
CA ARG A 349 18.04 -3.20 -3.28
C ARG A 349 19.55 -3.33 -3.04
N ILE A 350 19.92 -4.25 -2.14
CA ILE A 350 21.32 -4.52 -1.76
C ILE A 350 22.14 -5.04 -2.95
N ASP A 351 21.56 -6.00 -3.70
CA ASP A 351 22.20 -6.67 -4.84
C ASP A 351 22.33 -5.79 -6.10
N SER A 352 21.69 -4.63 -6.13
CA SER A 352 21.71 -3.69 -7.25
C SER A 352 22.27 -2.31 -6.85
N PHE A 353 22.87 -2.20 -5.66
CA PHE A 353 23.43 -0.95 -5.17
C PHE A 353 24.65 -0.53 -6.00
N CYS A 354 24.49 0.49 -6.83
CA CYS A 354 25.56 1.06 -7.61
C CYS A 354 26.21 2.22 -6.86
N VAL A 355 27.50 2.06 -6.50
CA VAL A 355 28.29 3.07 -5.77
C VAL A 355 28.39 4.39 -6.52
N ALA A 356 28.52 4.34 -7.85
CA ALA A 356 28.63 5.54 -8.68
C ALA A 356 27.34 6.38 -8.57
N ILE A 357 26.17 5.75 -8.73
CA ILE A 357 24.88 6.44 -8.59
C ILE A 357 24.71 6.99 -7.17
N ALA A 358 25.10 6.22 -6.15
CA ALA A 358 24.98 6.67 -4.77
C ALA A 358 25.86 7.91 -4.49
N LYS A 359 27.06 7.98 -5.04
CA LYS A 359 27.96 9.15 -4.93
C LYS A 359 27.37 10.38 -5.65
N GLU A 360 26.82 10.21 -6.84
CA GLU A 360 26.22 11.30 -7.60
C GLU A 360 25.00 11.89 -6.86
N VAL A 361 24.11 11.02 -6.37
CA VAL A 361 22.92 11.43 -5.60
C VAL A 361 23.32 12.17 -4.30
N GLN A 362 24.40 11.73 -3.63
CA GLN A 362 24.88 12.38 -2.40
C GLN A 362 25.54 13.74 -2.61
N ALA A 363 26.07 14.01 -3.79
CA ALA A 363 26.74 15.29 -4.06
C ALA A 363 25.78 16.48 -3.88
N VAL A 364 24.47 16.25 -4.04
CA VAL A 364 23.45 17.29 -3.85
C VAL A 364 22.90 17.31 -2.43
N ARG A 365 22.55 16.13 -1.85
CA ARG A 365 22.00 16.04 -0.49
C ARG A 365 22.32 14.68 0.15
N LYS A 366 22.83 14.71 1.41
CA LYS A 366 23.05 13.48 2.19
C LYS A 366 21.71 12.94 2.69
N SER A 367 21.31 11.76 2.21
CA SER A 367 20.15 11.01 2.70
C SER A 367 20.59 9.85 3.62
N GLY A 368 19.70 9.40 4.51
CA GLY A 368 19.91 8.19 5.30
C GLY A 368 19.99 6.94 4.40
N LEU A 369 20.87 6.01 4.73
CA LEU A 369 21.03 4.75 4.01
C LEU A 369 20.17 3.66 4.65
N THR A 370 19.34 3.00 3.84
CA THR A 370 18.45 1.94 4.30
C THR A 370 18.58 0.72 3.40
N PHE A 371 18.76 -0.44 4.01
CA PHE A 371 18.77 -1.73 3.33
C PHE A 371 17.79 -2.70 3.97
N ALA A 372 17.27 -3.63 3.20
CA ALA A 372 16.29 -4.63 3.63
C ALA A 372 16.81 -6.05 3.34
N PRO A 373 17.70 -6.62 4.19
CA PRO A 373 18.06 -8.03 4.11
C PRO A 373 16.88 -8.95 4.38
N GLU A 374 15.89 -8.50 5.18
CA GLU A 374 14.68 -9.15 5.64
C GLU A 374 14.90 -10.30 6.62
N ALA A 375 16.04 -11.00 6.58
CA ALA A 375 16.39 -12.08 7.50
C ALA A 375 17.89 -12.07 7.85
N GLY A 376 18.23 -12.56 9.06
CA GLY A 376 19.59 -12.56 9.58
C GLY A 376 20.49 -13.59 8.92
N SER A 377 20.00 -14.82 8.76
CA SER A 377 20.76 -15.94 8.20
C SER A 377 20.58 -16.07 6.69
N GLN A 378 21.56 -16.65 5.99
CA GLN A 378 21.44 -16.96 4.55
C GLN A 378 20.32 -17.98 4.31
N LYS A 379 20.22 -19.01 5.16
CA LYS A 379 19.13 -19.98 5.13
C LYS A 379 17.78 -19.27 5.04
N MET A 380 17.51 -18.32 5.92
CA MET A 380 16.23 -17.60 5.94
C MET A 380 16.05 -16.69 4.75
N ARG A 381 17.10 -16.05 4.24
CA ARG A 381 17.03 -15.26 2.98
C ARG A 381 16.66 -16.15 1.79
N ASP A 382 17.12 -17.40 1.76
CA ASP A 382 16.77 -18.38 0.73
C ASP A 382 15.33 -18.90 0.89
N VAL A 383 14.91 -19.17 2.14
CA VAL A 383 13.50 -19.53 2.45
C VAL A 383 12.53 -18.47 1.93
N ILE A 384 12.79 -17.21 2.15
CA ILE A 384 11.92 -16.11 1.71
C ILE A 384 12.16 -15.68 0.25
N ASN A 385 13.10 -16.32 -0.46
CA ASN A 385 13.52 -15.96 -1.82
C ASN A 385 13.92 -14.48 -1.96
N LYS A 386 14.69 -13.96 -1.00
CA LYS A 386 15.13 -12.55 -1.06
C LYS A 386 16.18 -12.32 -2.14
N GLY A 387 16.97 -13.35 -2.47
CA GLY A 387 18.00 -13.31 -3.51
C GLY A 387 19.14 -12.31 -3.20
N VAL A 388 19.49 -12.15 -1.91
CA VAL A 388 20.55 -11.27 -1.41
C VAL A 388 21.46 -12.09 -0.50
N THR A 389 22.77 -12.00 -0.73
CA THR A 389 23.78 -12.65 0.10
C THR A 389 24.32 -11.71 1.19
N GLU A 390 25.03 -12.28 2.17
CA GLU A 390 25.78 -11.49 3.15
C GLU A 390 26.87 -10.66 2.44
N GLU A 391 27.52 -11.24 1.41
CA GLU A 391 28.54 -10.56 0.63
C GLU A 391 27.98 -9.33 -0.10
N ASP A 392 26.80 -9.44 -0.72
CA ASP A 392 26.11 -8.30 -1.35
C ASP A 392 25.90 -7.16 -0.35
N LEU A 393 25.46 -7.49 0.88
CA LEU A 393 25.28 -6.49 1.92
C LEU A 393 26.62 -5.86 2.34
N MET A 394 27.66 -6.68 2.56
CA MET A 394 28.98 -6.17 2.95
C MET A 394 29.62 -5.30 1.87
N ASN A 395 29.39 -5.62 0.60
CA ASN A 395 29.84 -4.80 -0.53
C ASN A 395 29.07 -3.48 -0.60
N ALA A 396 27.74 -3.52 -0.48
CA ALA A 396 26.90 -2.32 -0.52
C ALA A 396 27.22 -1.35 0.63
N VAL A 397 27.30 -1.84 1.88
CA VAL A 397 27.64 -0.99 3.03
C VAL A 397 29.09 -0.52 2.98
N GLY A 398 30.00 -1.37 2.47
CA GLY A 398 31.43 -1.01 2.29
C GLY A 398 31.57 0.21 1.38
N ALA A 399 30.97 0.12 0.21
CA ALA A 399 30.97 1.20 -0.77
C ALA A 399 30.30 2.50 -0.24
N ALA A 400 29.24 2.35 0.56
CA ALA A 400 28.64 3.49 1.22
C ALA A 400 29.57 4.13 2.25
N PHE A 401 30.25 3.35 3.06
CA PHE A 401 31.20 3.86 4.07
C PHE A 401 32.41 4.55 3.44
N GLU A 402 32.94 4.02 2.34
CA GLU A 402 33.98 4.70 1.53
C GLU A 402 33.51 6.07 1.02
N SER A 403 32.21 6.18 0.75
CA SER A 403 31.57 7.42 0.28
C SER A 403 31.17 8.37 1.43
N GLY A 404 31.49 8.01 2.70
CA GLY A 404 31.36 8.90 3.86
C GLY A 404 30.06 8.73 4.66
N TRP A 405 29.23 7.69 4.41
CA TRP A 405 28.16 7.34 5.32
C TRP A 405 28.73 6.78 6.64
N ASN A 406 28.06 7.07 7.74
CA ASN A 406 28.45 6.59 9.08
C ASN A 406 27.25 6.00 9.85
N SER A 407 26.11 5.86 9.18
CA SER A 407 24.92 5.23 9.74
C SER A 407 24.16 4.45 8.67
N VAL A 408 23.54 3.34 9.08
CA VAL A 408 22.72 2.52 8.21
C VAL A 408 21.51 1.99 8.98
N LYS A 409 20.36 1.91 8.32
CA LYS A 409 19.16 1.24 8.82
C LYS A 409 18.96 -0.08 8.07
N LEU A 410 18.71 -1.15 8.82
CA LEU A 410 18.49 -2.49 8.30
C LEU A 410 17.09 -2.97 8.68
N TYR A 411 16.30 -3.38 7.68
CA TYR A 411 14.98 -3.95 7.90
C TYR A 411 15.04 -5.47 7.93
N PHE A 412 14.31 -6.05 8.92
CA PHE A 412 14.16 -7.48 9.11
C PHE A 412 12.71 -7.82 9.45
N MET A 413 12.37 -9.09 9.27
CA MET A 413 11.18 -9.71 9.81
C MET A 413 11.55 -10.80 10.81
N ILE A 414 10.70 -11.00 11.80
CA ILE A 414 10.75 -12.12 12.77
C ILE A 414 9.44 -12.87 12.75
N GLY A 415 9.48 -14.17 13.12
CA GLY A 415 8.34 -15.07 13.03
C GLY A 415 8.10 -15.62 11.63
N LEU A 416 9.12 -15.60 10.78
CA LEU A 416 9.07 -16.19 9.43
C LEU A 416 8.87 -17.72 9.50
N PRO A 417 8.24 -18.33 8.47
CA PRO A 417 8.17 -19.78 8.35
C PRO A 417 9.56 -20.44 8.45
N TYR A 418 9.67 -21.51 9.25
CA TYR A 418 10.92 -22.29 9.48
C TYR A 418 12.05 -21.54 10.21
N GLU A 419 11.76 -20.37 10.80
CA GLU A 419 12.74 -19.58 11.54
C GLU A 419 13.05 -20.20 12.90
N THR A 420 14.35 -20.37 13.20
CA THR A 420 14.86 -20.82 14.51
C THR A 420 15.41 -19.65 15.33
N ASP A 421 15.74 -19.91 16.61
CA ASP A 421 16.36 -18.89 17.47
C ASP A 421 17.72 -18.43 16.94
N GLU A 422 18.48 -19.34 16.33
CA GLU A 422 19.76 -19.01 15.70
C GLU A 422 19.56 -18.08 14.51
N ASP A 423 18.47 -18.23 13.74
CA ASP A 423 18.15 -17.35 12.63
C ASP A 423 17.78 -15.92 13.13
N VAL A 424 17.09 -15.83 14.28
CA VAL A 424 16.77 -14.55 14.94
C VAL A 424 18.06 -13.89 15.47
N LEU A 425 18.94 -14.63 16.14
CA LEU A 425 20.21 -14.13 16.65
C LEU A 425 21.15 -13.69 15.51
N ALA A 426 21.07 -14.34 14.36
CA ALA A 426 21.85 -13.95 13.17
C ALA A 426 21.54 -12.52 12.69
N ILE A 427 20.39 -11.93 13.06
CA ILE A 427 20.09 -10.52 12.79
C ILE A 427 21.08 -9.61 13.54
N ALA A 428 21.34 -9.90 14.82
CA ALA A 428 22.29 -9.13 15.62
C ALA A 428 23.72 -9.33 15.12
N ASP A 429 24.10 -10.55 14.74
CA ASP A 429 25.41 -10.84 14.17
C ASP A 429 25.64 -10.09 12.85
N LEU A 430 24.64 -10.08 11.95
CA LEU A 430 24.74 -9.35 10.69
C LEU A 430 24.89 -7.83 10.91
N ALA A 431 24.16 -7.25 11.87
CA ALA A 431 24.29 -5.84 12.24
C ALA A 431 25.69 -5.54 12.80
N ARG A 432 26.24 -6.45 13.62
CA ARG A 432 27.64 -6.35 14.14
C ARG A 432 28.68 -6.42 13.02
N LYS A 433 28.50 -7.32 12.04
CA LYS A 433 29.38 -7.41 10.86
C LYS A 433 29.37 -6.12 10.06
N VAL A 434 28.21 -5.49 9.87
CA VAL A 434 28.12 -4.17 9.21
C VAL A 434 28.90 -3.10 9.99
N GLN A 435 28.78 -3.08 11.31
CA GLN A 435 29.55 -2.15 12.16
C GLN A 435 31.07 -2.42 12.08
N TYR A 436 31.48 -3.69 12.04
CA TYR A 436 32.88 -4.08 11.88
C TYR A 436 33.43 -3.70 10.50
N LYS A 437 32.65 -3.84 9.44
CA LYS A 437 33.02 -3.39 8.08
C LYS A 437 33.31 -1.90 8.03
N TYR A 438 32.53 -1.07 8.73
CA TYR A 438 32.81 0.35 8.87
C TYR A 438 34.17 0.61 9.52
N PHE A 439 34.48 -0.12 10.60
CA PHE A 439 35.81 0.00 11.26
C PHE A 439 36.94 -0.42 10.33
N GLN A 440 36.82 -1.50 9.58
CA GLN A 440 37.80 -1.95 8.62
C GLN A 440 38.12 -0.89 7.56
N ILE A 441 37.11 -0.18 7.07
CA ILE A 441 37.25 0.82 5.98
C ILE A 441 37.80 2.14 6.53
N THR A 442 37.27 2.62 7.64
CA THR A 442 37.50 3.99 8.11
C THR A 442 38.55 4.09 9.23
N GLY A 443 38.93 2.97 9.87
CA GLY A 443 39.70 2.94 11.10
C GLY A 443 38.97 3.52 12.33
N LYS A 444 37.72 3.96 12.19
CA LYS A 444 36.96 4.65 13.24
C LYS A 444 35.90 3.72 13.85
N ARG A 445 35.70 3.87 15.16
CA ARG A 445 34.56 3.27 15.86
C ARG A 445 33.40 4.29 15.90
N GLY A 446 32.15 3.84 15.80
CA GLY A 446 31.00 4.74 15.97
C GLY A 446 29.97 4.72 14.85
N CYS A 447 30.03 3.74 13.92
CA CYS A 447 28.93 3.47 13.00
C CYS A 447 27.65 3.22 13.76
N LYS A 448 26.59 3.95 13.43
CA LYS A 448 25.25 3.72 13.98
C LYS A 448 24.49 2.75 13.09
N VAL A 449 24.09 1.62 13.65
CA VAL A 449 23.25 0.64 12.95
C VAL A 449 21.89 0.58 13.62
N THR A 450 20.83 0.88 12.87
CA THR A 450 19.46 0.73 13.36
C THR A 450 18.86 -0.54 12.75
N VAL A 451 18.60 -1.52 13.58
CA VAL A 451 17.82 -2.73 13.24
C VAL A 451 16.35 -2.41 13.41
N SER A 452 15.57 -2.57 12.37
CA SER A 452 14.11 -2.43 12.43
C SER A 452 13.49 -3.79 12.10
N ALA A 453 12.85 -4.43 13.09
CA ALA A 453 12.25 -5.75 12.97
C ALA A 453 10.72 -5.66 13.02
N SER A 454 10.05 -6.15 11.99
CA SER A 454 8.58 -6.30 11.96
C SER A 454 8.19 -7.76 12.17
N SER A 455 7.02 -7.99 12.75
CA SER A 455 6.44 -9.34 12.84
C SER A 455 5.94 -9.76 11.46
N PHE A 456 6.20 -11.01 11.08
CA PHE A 456 5.66 -11.58 9.86
C PHE A 456 4.14 -11.73 9.95
N VAL A 457 3.44 -11.30 8.90
CA VAL A 457 2.00 -11.47 8.72
C VAL A 457 1.75 -12.19 7.39
N PRO A 458 1.13 -13.38 7.40
CA PRO A 458 0.76 -14.06 6.17
C PRO A 458 -0.27 -13.25 5.38
N LYS A 459 0.02 -12.94 4.13
CA LYS A 459 -0.87 -12.14 3.26
C LYS A 459 -1.47 -12.98 2.14
N PRO A 460 -2.67 -12.62 1.64
CA PRO A 460 -3.27 -13.22 0.45
C PRO A 460 -2.33 -13.21 -0.75
N TYR A 461 -2.47 -14.19 -1.63
CA TYR A 461 -1.69 -14.30 -2.87
C TYR A 461 -0.17 -14.31 -2.69
N THR A 462 0.33 -14.70 -1.51
CA THR A 462 1.75 -14.98 -1.28
C THR A 462 1.99 -16.47 -1.16
N ALA A 463 3.23 -16.93 -1.36
CA ALA A 463 3.59 -18.32 -1.10
C ALA A 463 3.35 -18.71 0.37
N PHE A 464 3.31 -17.74 1.26
CA PHE A 464 3.15 -17.94 2.69
C PHE A 464 1.70 -17.78 3.19
N GLN A 465 0.71 -17.68 2.31
CA GLN A 465 -0.71 -17.57 2.68
C GLN A 465 -1.26 -18.78 3.43
N TRP A 466 -0.61 -19.96 3.31
CA TRP A 466 -0.97 -21.18 4.04
C TRP A 466 -0.42 -21.24 5.46
N PHE A 467 0.70 -20.53 5.73
CA PHE A 467 1.34 -20.57 7.04
C PHE A 467 0.51 -19.89 8.13
N ALA A 468 0.66 -20.39 9.35
CA ALA A 468 0.25 -19.69 10.56
C ALA A 468 1.15 -18.49 10.83
N GLN A 469 0.60 -17.41 11.37
CA GLN A 469 1.40 -16.44 12.11
C GLN A 469 1.85 -17.07 13.43
N ASN A 470 3.08 -16.81 13.88
CA ASN A 470 3.43 -17.19 15.26
C ASN A 470 2.47 -16.49 16.23
N ASP A 471 2.09 -17.16 17.31
CA ASP A 471 1.25 -16.55 18.33
C ASP A 471 1.97 -15.37 19.04
N LEU A 472 1.20 -14.62 19.81
CA LEU A 472 1.68 -13.41 20.46
C LEU A 472 2.86 -13.69 21.42
N GLU A 473 2.83 -14.82 22.13
CA GLU A 473 3.86 -15.19 23.10
C GLU A 473 5.17 -15.54 22.41
N GLU A 474 5.11 -16.30 21.33
CA GLU A 474 6.29 -16.67 20.54
C GLU A 474 6.92 -15.45 19.84
N ILE A 475 6.12 -14.55 19.26
CA ILE A 475 6.64 -13.30 18.67
C ILE A 475 7.35 -12.48 19.75
N ARG A 476 6.76 -12.31 20.92
CA ARG A 476 7.37 -11.57 22.03
C ARG A 476 8.65 -12.24 22.51
N ARG A 477 8.64 -13.55 22.65
CA ARG A 477 9.83 -14.33 23.03
C ARG A 477 10.99 -14.04 22.07
N LYS A 478 10.74 -14.11 20.76
CA LYS A 478 11.73 -13.79 19.72
C LYS A 478 12.16 -12.32 19.75
N GLN A 479 11.25 -11.38 19.98
CA GLN A 479 11.58 -9.96 20.17
C GLN A 479 12.52 -9.76 21.37
N PHE A 480 12.25 -10.40 22.51
CA PHE A 480 13.11 -10.32 23.69
C PHE A 480 14.47 -10.97 23.44
N LEU A 481 14.51 -12.14 22.79
CA LEU A 481 15.75 -12.81 22.41
C LEU A 481 16.67 -11.87 21.58
N LEU A 482 16.12 -11.25 20.55
CA LEU A 482 16.85 -10.30 19.70
C LEU A 482 17.27 -9.05 20.48
N LYS A 483 16.40 -8.53 21.32
CA LYS A 483 16.65 -7.34 22.15
C LYS A 483 17.79 -7.56 23.11
N ASP A 484 17.82 -8.71 23.78
CA ASP A 484 18.87 -9.04 24.77
C ASP A 484 20.22 -9.28 24.09
N GLU A 485 20.24 -9.84 22.87
CA GLU A 485 21.46 -9.96 22.09
C GLU A 485 21.99 -8.58 21.63
N ILE A 486 21.13 -7.73 21.07
CA ILE A 486 21.52 -6.41 20.55
C ILE A 486 22.04 -5.49 21.66
N LYS A 487 21.52 -5.56 22.89
CA LYS A 487 22.01 -4.78 24.05
C LYS A 487 23.50 -4.96 24.34
N LYS A 488 24.10 -6.07 23.90
CA LYS A 488 25.53 -6.33 24.08
C LYS A 488 26.43 -5.44 23.21
N TYR A 489 25.87 -4.80 22.18
CA TYR A 489 26.61 -4.04 21.19
C TYR A 489 26.31 -2.54 21.27
N LYS A 490 27.37 -1.71 21.43
CA LYS A 490 27.24 -0.25 21.41
C LYS A 490 26.93 0.24 19.99
N ASN A 491 26.10 1.29 19.88
CA ASN A 491 25.69 1.92 18.62
C ASN A 491 24.86 1.01 17.67
N ILE A 492 24.33 -0.11 18.17
CA ILE A 492 23.27 -0.86 17.50
C ILE A 492 21.96 -0.64 18.27
N THR A 493 20.96 -0.15 17.58
CA THR A 493 19.63 0.13 18.16
C THR A 493 18.59 -0.77 17.52
N LEU A 494 17.71 -1.36 18.35
CA LEU A 494 16.59 -2.16 17.89
C LEU A 494 15.29 -1.36 17.98
N ASN A 495 14.59 -1.26 16.86
CA ASN A 495 13.19 -0.86 16.78
C ASN A 495 12.37 -2.07 16.32
N TYR A 496 11.24 -2.35 16.97
CA TYR A 496 10.32 -3.40 16.55
C TYR A 496 8.86 -2.96 16.70
N HIS A 497 8.00 -3.53 15.86
CA HIS A 497 6.57 -3.27 15.91
C HIS A 497 5.93 -4.07 17.05
N ASP A 498 4.86 -3.54 17.63
CA ASP A 498 4.10 -4.26 18.65
C ASP A 498 3.50 -5.54 18.04
N ALA A 499 3.77 -6.68 18.68
CA ALA A 499 3.26 -7.98 18.27
C ALA A 499 1.73 -8.06 18.31
N LYS A 500 1.09 -7.35 19.24
CA LYS A 500 -0.38 -7.25 19.36
C LYS A 500 -1.02 -6.69 18.09
N THR A 501 -0.43 -5.64 17.53
CA THR A 501 -0.87 -5.01 16.28
C THR A 501 -0.81 -6.00 15.11
N GLY A 502 0.31 -6.75 15.00
CA GLY A 502 0.48 -7.78 13.97
C GLY A 502 -0.54 -8.92 14.05
N THR A 503 -0.99 -9.29 15.27
CA THR A 503 -2.04 -10.31 15.43
C THR A 503 -3.38 -9.84 14.85
N ILE A 504 -3.80 -8.61 15.13
CA ILE A 504 -5.06 -8.07 14.58
C ILE A 504 -4.95 -7.86 13.06
N GLU A 505 -3.80 -7.41 12.57
CA GLU A 505 -3.53 -7.33 11.13
C GLU A 505 -3.72 -8.70 10.45
N ALA A 506 -3.20 -9.80 11.05
CA ALA A 506 -3.34 -11.14 10.50
C ALA A 506 -4.80 -11.63 10.50
N VAL A 507 -5.59 -11.28 11.53
CA VAL A 507 -7.04 -11.60 11.56
C VAL A 507 -7.74 -11.01 10.35
N PHE A 508 -7.49 -9.74 10.00
CA PHE A 508 -8.11 -9.10 8.84
C PHE A 508 -7.52 -9.55 7.52
N ALA A 509 -6.19 -9.66 7.42
CA ALA A 509 -5.54 -10.10 6.18
C ALA A 509 -5.98 -11.51 5.74
N ARG A 510 -6.30 -12.39 6.70
CA ARG A 510 -6.70 -13.78 6.46
C ARG A 510 -8.19 -14.04 6.72
N GLY A 511 -8.93 -13.00 7.14
CA GLY A 511 -10.31 -13.07 7.54
C GLY A 511 -11.28 -13.30 6.39
N ASP A 512 -12.46 -13.80 6.72
CA ASP A 512 -13.62 -13.90 5.85
C ASP A 512 -14.68 -12.86 6.23
N ARG A 513 -15.84 -12.89 5.59
CA ARG A 513 -16.94 -11.90 5.78
C ARG A 513 -17.40 -11.78 7.24
N ARG A 514 -17.31 -12.85 8.03
CA ARG A 514 -17.72 -12.84 9.45
C ARG A 514 -16.88 -11.89 10.31
N VAL A 515 -15.63 -11.63 9.92
CA VAL A 515 -14.74 -10.69 10.64
C VAL A 515 -15.28 -9.25 10.60
N GLY A 516 -16.11 -8.92 9.61
CA GLY A 516 -16.80 -7.63 9.53
C GLY A 516 -17.65 -7.31 10.77
N LYS A 517 -18.25 -8.34 11.40
CA LYS A 517 -18.98 -8.15 12.67
C LYS A 517 -18.05 -7.72 13.80
N ALA A 518 -16.87 -8.32 13.90
CA ALA A 518 -15.88 -7.92 14.90
C ALA A 518 -15.36 -6.49 14.65
N LEU A 519 -15.19 -6.10 13.38
CA LEU A 519 -14.84 -4.74 12.99
C LEU A 519 -15.87 -3.72 13.47
N LEU A 520 -17.15 -3.99 13.22
CA LEU A 520 -18.25 -3.12 13.65
C LEU A 520 -18.28 -2.97 15.17
N LEU A 521 -18.17 -4.08 15.91
CA LEU A 521 -18.15 -4.09 17.37
C LEU A 521 -16.93 -3.34 17.94
N ALA A 522 -15.74 -3.51 17.36
CA ALA A 522 -14.54 -2.79 17.76
C ALA A 522 -14.72 -1.27 17.56
N TRP A 523 -15.26 -0.86 16.41
CA TRP A 523 -15.58 0.54 16.15
C TRP A 523 -16.60 1.09 17.15
N GLN A 524 -17.67 0.36 17.46
CA GLN A 524 -18.67 0.75 18.47
C GLN A 524 -18.06 0.90 19.87
N LYS A 525 -17.08 0.05 20.21
CA LYS A 525 -16.29 0.14 21.45
C LYS A 525 -15.23 1.25 21.43
N GLY A 526 -15.14 2.04 20.35
CA GLY A 526 -14.26 3.20 20.24
C GLY A 526 -12.91 2.93 19.57
N ALA A 527 -12.74 1.84 18.82
CA ALA A 527 -11.53 1.64 18.01
C ALA A 527 -11.45 2.68 16.89
N ARG A 528 -10.30 3.36 16.81
CA ARG A 528 -9.96 4.41 15.84
C ARG A 528 -8.47 4.43 15.67
N PHE A 529 -7.99 4.70 14.44
CA PHE A 529 -6.57 4.85 14.17
C PHE A 529 -5.72 3.68 14.69
N ASP A 530 -6.17 2.44 14.48
CA ASP A 530 -5.52 1.24 15.03
C ASP A 530 -4.09 1.01 14.48
N GLY A 531 -3.71 1.68 13.39
CA GLY A 531 -2.33 1.75 12.90
C GLY A 531 -1.41 2.66 13.73
N TRP A 532 -1.96 3.44 14.67
CA TRP A 532 -1.22 4.37 15.53
C TRP A 532 -1.13 3.82 16.95
N SER A 533 0.09 3.67 17.48
CA SER A 533 0.35 3.04 18.79
C SER A 533 -0.42 3.70 19.94
N ASP A 534 -0.62 5.02 19.87
CA ASP A 534 -1.30 5.79 20.90
C ASP A 534 -2.83 5.60 20.93
N CYS A 535 -3.39 5.06 19.83
CA CYS A 535 -4.82 4.83 19.66
C CYS A 535 -5.21 3.35 19.72
N PHE A 536 -4.26 2.47 19.43
CA PHE A 536 -4.49 1.03 19.38
C PHE A 536 -4.78 0.42 20.76
N SER A 537 -5.82 -0.40 20.88
CA SER A 537 -6.13 -1.19 22.08
C SER A 537 -6.38 -2.63 21.72
N TYR A 538 -5.46 -3.50 22.09
CA TYR A 538 -5.56 -4.94 21.87
C TYR A 538 -6.73 -5.58 22.61
N GLU A 539 -6.94 -5.15 23.86
CA GLU A 539 -7.99 -5.63 24.73
C GLU A 539 -9.37 -5.35 24.13
N ARG A 540 -9.58 -4.16 23.55
CA ARG A 540 -10.81 -3.77 22.84
C ARG A 540 -11.06 -4.70 21.65
N TRP A 541 -10.02 -5.05 20.91
CA TRP A 541 -10.13 -5.97 19.78
C TRP A 541 -10.47 -7.39 20.22
N LEU A 542 -9.86 -7.89 21.32
CA LEU A 542 -10.17 -9.23 21.85
C LEU A 542 -11.63 -9.32 22.29
N GLU A 543 -12.14 -8.30 22.99
CA GLU A 543 -13.57 -8.24 23.35
C GLU A 543 -14.47 -8.24 22.11
N ALA A 544 -14.17 -7.42 21.09
CA ALA A 544 -14.97 -7.33 19.89
C ALA A 544 -14.99 -8.64 19.09
N ILE A 545 -13.86 -9.34 18.99
CA ILE A 545 -13.74 -10.65 18.34
C ILE A 545 -14.55 -11.70 19.12
N SER A 546 -14.44 -11.71 20.45
CA SER A 546 -15.20 -12.60 21.32
C SER A 546 -16.72 -12.35 21.24
N ASP A 547 -17.14 -11.07 21.29
CA ASP A 547 -18.56 -10.69 21.17
C ASP A 547 -19.14 -10.99 19.79
N ALA A 548 -18.29 -11.04 18.76
CA ALA A 548 -18.67 -11.49 17.43
C ALA A 548 -18.86 -13.03 17.35
N GLY A 549 -18.44 -13.77 18.38
CA GLY A 549 -18.43 -15.23 18.40
C GLY A 549 -17.29 -15.84 17.56
N LEU A 550 -16.18 -15.11 17.43
CA LEU A 550 -15.04 -15.52 16.62
C LEU A 550 -13.81 -15.82 17.49
N ASP A 551 -12.89 -16.58 16.94
CA ASP A 551 -11.58 -16.86 17.52
C ASP A 551 -10.48 -16.24 16.66
N LYS A 552 -9.64 -15.36 17.25
CA LYS A 552 -8.52 -14.73 16.56
C LYS A 552 -7.51 -15.76 16.02
N ASP A 553 -7.28 -16.84 16.77
CA ASP A 553 -6.28 -17.86 16.44
C ASP A 553 -6.74 -18.74 15.27
N PHE A 554 -8.05 -18.92 15.10
CA PHE A 554 -8.62 -19.55 13.91
C PHE A 554 -8.21 -18.83 12.61
N TYR A 555 -8.15 -17.50 12.63
CA TYR A 555 -7.74 -16.71 11.48
C TYR A 555 -6.22 -16.51 11.40
N ALA A 556 -5.58 -16.08 12.48
CA ALA A 556 -4.18 -15.67 12.49
C ALA A 556 -3.20 -16.84 12.66
N ALA A 557 -3.41 -17.71 13.66
CA ALA A 557 -2.41 -18.67 14.12
C ALA A 557 -2.61 -20.09 13.60
N ARG A 558 -3.65 -20.35 12.79
CA ARG A 558 -3.89 -21.66 12.19
C ARG A 558 -3.18 -21.82 10.86
N GLU A 559 -2.42 -22.90 10.69
CA GLU A 559 -1.92 -23.33 9.38
C GLU A 559 -3.09 -23.87 8.53
N ARG A 560 -3.09 -23.58 7.23
CA ARG A 560 -4.13 -23.98 6.29
C ARG A 560 -3.63 -25.07 5.36
N GLY A 561 -4.49 -26.02 5.03
CA GLY A 561 -4.16 -27.12 4.14
C GLY A 561 -4.05 -26.70 2.66
N GLU A 562 -3.33 -27.51 1.86
CA GLU A 562 -3.18 -27.26 0.42
C GLU A 562 -4.51 -27.07 -0.30
N GLN A 563 -5.52 -27.89 0.06
CA GLN A 563 -6.83 -27.91 -0.60
C GLN A 563 -7.85 -26.99 0.06
N GLU A 564 -7.50 -26.36 1.17
CA GLU A 564 -8.40 -25.44 1.86
C GLU A 564 -8.69 -24.20 1.00
N ALA A 565 -9.96 -23.87 0.83
CA ALA A 565 -10.37 -22.67 0.10
C ALA A 565 -10.08 -21.41 0.92
N PHE A 566 -9.75 -20.32 0.22
CA PHE A 566 -9.49 -19.03 0.84
C PHE A 566 -10.60 -18.01 0.53
N PRO A 567 -10.90 -17.10 1.47
CA PRO A 567 -11.94 -16.08 1.28
C PRO A 567 -11.73 -15.15 0.08
N TRP A 568 -10.52 -15.07 -0.45
CA TRP A 568 -10.14 -14.16 -1.55
C TRP A 568 -10.04 -14.83 -2.93
N GLU A 569 -10.31 -16.13 -3.08
CA GLU A 569 -10.09 -16.85 -4.34
C GLU A 569 -10.97 -16.42 -5.50
N HIS A 570 -12.08 -15.76 -5.22
CA HIS A 570 -12.94 -15.14 -6.23
C HIS A 570 -12.35 -13.85 -6.83
N ILE A 571 -11.27 -13.31 -6.26
CA ILE A 571 -10.50 -12.16 -6.78
C ILE A 571 -9.24 -12.70 -7.45
N SER A 572 -8.96 -12.36 -8.70
CA SER A 572 -7.78 -12.89 -9.41
C SER A 572 -6.75 -11.80 -9.71
N PRO A 573 -5.57 -11.82 -9.06
CA PRO A 573 -4.43 -10.98 -9.45
C PRO A 573 -3.67 -11.54 -10.68
N GLY A 574 -4.10 -12.68 -11.24
CA GLY A 574 -3.43 -13.39 -12.33
C GLY A 574 -2.35 -14.38 -11.87
N VAL A 575 -1.95 -14.37 -10.61
CA VAL A 575 -1.00 -15.36 -10.06
C VAL A 575 -1.74 -16.67 -9.79
N SER A 576 -1.23 -17.79 -10.32
CA SER A 576 -1.86 -19.08 -10.14
C SER A 576 -1.60 -19.67 -8.75
N ARG A 577 -2.63 -20.31 -8.15
CA ARG A 577 -2.51 -21.06 -6.89
C ARG A 577 -1.39 -22.11 -6.96
N ARG A 578 -1.28 -22.83 -8.10
CA ARG A 578 -0.23 -23.83 -8.32
C ARG A 578 1.18 -23.24 -8.22
N PHE A 579 1.40 -22.04 -8.78
CA PHE A 579 2.69 -21.35 -8.65
C PHE A 579 3.00 -21.03 -7.19
N LEU A 580 2.05 -20.45 -6.46
CA LEU A 580 2.24 -20.10 -5.04
C LEU A 580 2.52 -21.31 -4.19
N TRP A 581 1.83 -22.44 -4.44
CA TRP A 581 2.08 -23.69 -3.73
C TRP A 581 3.46 -24.28 -4.05
N ASN A 582 3.88 -24.22 -5.31
CA ASN A 582 5.24 -24.63 -5.69
C ASN A 582 6.30 -23.76 -5.00
N GLU A 583 6.07 -22.47 -4.87
CA GLU A 583 6.96 -21.56 -4.13
C GLU A 583 6.97 -21.86 -2.62
N TRP A 584 5.83 -22.25 -2.05
CA TRP A 584 5.77 -22.77 -0.68
C TRP A 584 6.67 -24.02 -0.50
N ARG A 585 6.59 -25.00 -1.42
CA ARG A 585 7.43 -26.21 -1.40
C ARG A 585 8.92 -25.88 -1.56
N LYS A 586 9.26 -24.95 -2.43
CA LYS A 586 10.64 -24.47 -2.59
C LYS A 586 11.16 -23.75 -1.35
N ALA A 587 10.31 -23.01 -0.63
CA ALA A 587 10.68 -22.41 0.65
C ALA A 587 11.13 -23.47 1.66
N TYR A 588 10.36 -24.54 1.80
CA TYR A 588 10.72 -25.68 2.66
C TYR A 588 12.08 -26.29 2.25
N ALA A 589 12.31 -26.45 0.96
CA ALA A 589 13.56 -26.98 0.40
C ALA A 589 14.70 -25.95 0.30
N GLN A 590 14.51 -24.70 0.72
CA GLN A 590 15.46 -23.59 0.61
C GLN A 590 15.94 -23.33 -0.84
N GLN A 591 15.10 -23.66 -1.82
CA GLN A 591 15.42 -23.48 -3.23
C GLN A 591 15.03 -22.08 -3.72
N LEU A 592 15.95 -21.43 -4.44
CA LEU A 592 15.69 -20.10 -5.02
C LEU A 592 14.86 -20.20 -6.30
N THR A 593 14.08 -19.16 -6.53
CA THR A 593 13.40 -18.88 -7.80
C THR A 593 13.99 -17.61 -8.40
N HIS A 594 14.42 -17.70 -9.63
CA HIS A 594 15.06 -16.60 -10.35
C HIS A 594 14.08 -15.48 -10.76
N ASP A 595 14.63 -14.32 -11.14
CA ASP A 595 13.88 -13.21 -11.69
C ASP A 595 13.59 -13.45 -13.19
N CYS A 596 12.31 -13.49 -13.57
CA CYS A 596 11.91 -13.76 -14.96
C CYS A 596 12.25 -12.63 -15.96
N ARG A 597 12.68 -11.45 -15.50
CA ARG A 597 13.23 -10.39 -16.37
C ARG A 597 14.67 -10.66 -16.80
N ARG A 598 15.40 -11.49 -16.05
CA ARG A 598 16.83 -11.77 -16.26
C ARG A 598 17.08 -13.10 -16.96
N THR A 599 16.10 -14.00 -16.86
CA THR A 599 16.20 -15.37 -17.38
C THR A 599 14.87 -15.80 -18.02
N SER A 600 14.49 -17.08 -17.88
CA SER A 600 13.25 -17.64 -18.41
C SER A 600 12.03 -17.31 -17.54
N CYS A 601 10.84 -17.47 -18.12
CA CYS A 601 9.57 -17.31 -17.38
C CYS A 601 9.46 -18.32 -16.23
N THR A 602 9.07 -17.82 -15.03
CA THR A 602 8.89 -18.64 -13.81
C THR A 602 7.54 -19.36 -13.73
N GLY A 603 6.65 -19.16 -14.71
CA GLY A 603 5.35 -19.83 -14.77
C GLY A 603 4.33 -19.34 -13.73
N CYS A 604 4.44 -18.08 -13.27
CA CYS A 604 3.48 -17.53 -12.29
C CYS A 604 2.06 -17.37 -12.84
N GLY A 605 1.86 -17.35 -14.16
CA GLY A 605 0.56 -17.26 -14.83
C GLY A 605 0.13 -15.84 -15.20
N VAL A 606 0.69 -14.80 -14.57
CA VAL A 606 0.18 -13.42 -14.64
C VAL A 606 0.10 -12.86 -16.05
N CYS A 607 1.20 -12.93 -16.82
CA CYS A 607 1.25 -12.36 -18.16
C CYS A 607 0.23 -13.03 -19.08
N GLN A 608 0.06 -14.36 -18.94
CA GLN A 608 -0.91 -15.13 -19.74
C GLN A 608 -2.35 -14.82 -19.32
N ALA A 609 -2.64 -14.78 -18.01
CA ALA A 609 -3.98 -14.54 -17.48
C ALA A 609 -4.50 -13.13 -17.80
N LEU A 610 -3.61 -12.13 -17.77
CA LEU A 610 -3.98 -10.73 -18.00
C LEU A 610 -3.83 -10.27 -19.44
N GLY A 611 -3.10 -11.02 -20.29
CA GLY A 611 -2.75 -10.59 -21.64
C GLY A 611 -1.66 -9.52 -21.71
N VAL A 612 -1.01 -9.18 -20.58
CA VAL A 612 -0.05 -8.08 -20.45
C VAL A 612 1.37 -8.62 -20.25
N LYS A 613 2.31 -8.13 -21.04
CA LYS A 613 3.72 -8.53 -20.99
C LYS A 613 4.52 -7.64 -20.04
N ILE A 614 5.70 -8.12 -19.67
CA ILE A 614 6.74 -7.28 -19.06
C ILE A 614 7.19 -6.24 -20.10
N VAL A 615 7.30 -4.99 -19.67
CA VAL A 615 7.81 -3.88 -20.48
C VAL A 615 9.05 -3.32 -19.79
N ASP A 616 10.18 -3.33 -20.48
CA ASP A 616 11.42 -2.64 -20.11
C ASP A 616 12.12 -2.05 -21.35
N TYR A 617 13.10 -1.19 -21.12
CA TYR A 617 13.76 -0.43 -22.20
C TYR A 617 15.26 -0.72 -22.31
N LYS A 618 15.74 -1.82 -21.72
CA LYS A 618 17.16 -2.18 -21.70
C LYS A 618 17.81 -2.23 -23.09
N GLU A 619 17.16 -2.89 -24.06
CA GLU A 619 17.69 -3.06 -25.42
C GLU A 619 17.72 -1.75 -26.21
N ALA A 620 16.72 -0.88 -26.02
CA ALA A 620 16.65 0.39 -26.72
C ALA A 620 17.83 1.32 -26.37
N TYR A 621 18.32 1.28 -25.13
CA TYR A 621 19.44 2.10 -24.66
C TYR A 621 20.83 1.48 -24.97
N GLN A 622 20.92 0.16 -25.00
CA GLN A 622 22.18 -0.54 -25.37
C GLN A 622 22.54 -0.33 -26.84
N ASN A 623 21.54 -0.25 -27.73
CA ASN A 623 21.74 -0.07 -29.16
C ASN A 623 22.06 1.37 -29.59
N ASN A 624 21.79 2.38 -28.74
CA ASN A 624 22.04 3.79 -29.05
C ASN A 624 23.44 4.30 -28.64
N GLY A 625 24.35 3.41 -28.20
CA GLY A 625 25.76 3.77 -27.96
C GLY A 625 26.05 4.73 -26.81
N GLU A 626 25.06 5.09 -25.99
CA GLU A 626 25.22 6.06 -24.88
C GLU A 626 25.57 5.41 -23.51
N VAL A 627 25.93 4.14 -23.50
CA VAL A 627 26.38 3.44 -22.28
C VAL A 627 27.84 2.99 -22.47
N GLN A 628 28.73 3.96 -22.59
CA GLN A 628 30.16 3.78 -22.28
C GLN A 628 30.60 5.00 -21.48
N ALA A 629 30.55 4.91 -20.15
CA ALA A 629 31.51 5.46 -19.17
C ALA A 629 30.99 5.22 -17.76
#